data_3e478d43aba277b6fdcb730eb4d61b26
#
_entry.id   3e478d43aba277b6fdcb730eb4d61b26
#
_cell.length_a   1.000
_cell.length_b   1.000
_cell.length_c   1.000
_cell.angle_alpha   90.00
_cell.angle_beta   90.00
_cell.angle_gamma   90.00
#
_symmetry.space_group_name_H-M   'P 1'
#
loop_
_entity.id
_entity.type
_entity.pdbx_description
1 polymer ?
#
loop_
_entity_poly.entity_id
_entity_poly.type
_entity_poly.pdbx_seq_one_letter_code
_entity_poly.pdbx_strand_id
1 'polypeptide(L)'
;GPAFEPYLCTSEADLVAVFGQPTNDTYPAFLSSAAFLKYTNSLQVVRVVDSGAMNAAPNGNVTQITGAEDFDTQLDSGTLTEGFYARYPGTYGNGISVETHSGDATWDAWQYSGAFDVAPDASNNELAIAVIVNEEIVERYLVGVLQGTKNADGGNIWAEDKVNKQSKLIWVVSDHVDTTPGPVSVTFSGGIAVSAGVPAHCDDMSADDQATCEGNGNAWVVAVSAGTVGANEYMQGWDKFQNADEINVSLLIAGGLSNENSAQVAIVSKYMIESVAEYRKDCIAIISPPKEEVVNVGGATNSVNNVIAWRKDVSFNSASSYGTLDGNYKYVYDVYSDTYRWIGFSGDIGGLCGHTDSVRDAWWSPGGLNRGQIKGVVKLAYQPSLAHRDQLYMLPNGINPIVSFPGQGTVLWGDRTLLTKPSAFDRINVRRLFIILEKAISISAKYFLFEFNNEFTRTNFRNMVNPYLAGIQARQGMYDFYVQCDAENNTGEIIDANQFVASMFIKPSKSINFITLNFVATKTGV
;
A
#
# COMPACT_ATOMS: atom_id res chain seq x y z
N GLY A 1 -2.95 13.35 -3.70
CA GLY A 1 -3.78 12.14 -3.75
C GLY A 1 -4.40 11.79 -2.40
N PRO A 2 -5.33 10.82 -2.33
CA PRO A 2 -6.04 10.46 -1.12
C PRO A 2 -5.08 10.06 0.01
N ALA A 3 -5.40 10.45 1.25
CA ALA A 3 -4.67 10.06 2.44
C ALA A 3 -5.49 9.00 3.20
N PHE A 4 -4.83 7.94 3.65
CA PHE A 4 -5.44 6.80 4.34
C PHE A 4 -6.61 6.11 3.59
N GLU A 5 -6.71 6.33 2.29
CA GLU A 5 -7.66 5.65 1.40
C GLU A 5 -6.89 4.83 0.36
N PRO A 6 -7.23 3.54 0.16
CA PRO A 6 -6.62 2.73 -0.89
C PRO A 6 -7.02 3.21 -2.27
N TYR A 7 -6.05 3.45 -3.12
CA TYR A 7 -6.24 3.87 -4.50
C TYR A 7 -5.57 2.89 -5.47
N LEU A 8 -6.33 2.43 -6.48
CA LEU A 8 -5.82 1.50 -7.49
C LEU A 8 -5.05 2.26 -8.58
N CYS A 9 -3.75 2.00 -8.67
CA CYS A 9 -2.88 2.45 -9.75
C CYS A 9 -2.64 1.30 -10.75
N THR A 10 -2.82 1.59 -12.03
CA THR A 10 -2.63 0.63 -13.12
C THR A 10 -1.32 0.86 -13.87
N SER A 11 -0.70 2.02 -13.70
CA SER A 11 0.53 2.43 -14.38
C SER A 11 1.33 3.44 -13.55
N GLU A 12 2.59 3.65 -13.91
CA GLU A 12 3.42 4.71 -13.33
C GLU A 12 2.85 6.12 -13.65
N ALA A 13 2.19 6.28 -14.80
CA ALA A 13 1.50 7.52 -15.16
C ALA A 13 0.33 7.82 -14.22
N ASP A 14 -0.47 6.82 -13.84
CA ASP A 14 -1.53 6.97 -12.83
C ASP A 14 -0.96 7.36 -11.48
N LEU A 15 0.17 6.75 -11.08
CA LEU A 15 0.84 7.06 -9.82
C LEU A 15 1.27 8.53 -9.78
N VAL A 16 1.84 9.05 -10.88
CA VAL A 16 2.21 10.46 -11.01
C VAL A 16 0.98 11.36 -11.02
N ALA A 17 -0.05 11.01 -11.77
CA ALA A 17 -1.27 11.83 -11.90
C ALA A 17 -2.00 12.00 -10.56
N VAL A 18 -2.00 10.95 -9.72
CA VAL A 18 -2.73 10.95 -8.44
C VAL A 18 -1.87 11.43 -7.28
N PHE A 19 -0.62 10.95 -7.17
CA PHE A 19 0.24 11.20 -6.01
C PHE A 19 1.35 12.22 -6.27
N GLY A 20 1.50 12.68 -7.52
CA GLY A 20 2.55 13.60 -7.94
C GLY A 20 3.88 12.90 -8.21
N GLN A 21 4.89 13.70 -8.60
CA GLN A 21 6.26 13.22 -8.82
C GLN A 21 6.96 12.95 -7.48
N PRO A 22 7.93 12.02 -7.45
CA PRO A 22 8.67 11.72 -6.23
C PRO A 22 9.50 12.91 -5.77
N THR A 23 9.55 13.11 -4.46
CA THR A 23 10.42 14.07 -3.77
C THR A 23 11.58 13.34 -3.09
N ASN A 24 12.46 14.09 -2.41
CA ASN A 24 13.52 13.49 -1.61
C ASN A 24 13.02 12.61 -0.46
N ASP A 25 11.80 12.83 0.02
CA ASP A 25 11.20 12.08 1.13
C ASP A 25 10.34 10.93 0.61
N THR A 26 9.66 11.10 -0.52
CA THR A 26 8.69 10.13 -1.04
C THR A 26 9.24 9.18 -2.09
N TYR A 27 10.48 9.40 -2.61
CA TYR A 27 11.04 8.56 -3.67
C TYR A 27 11.11 7.05 -3.33
N PRO A 28 11.33 6.61 -2.08
CA PRO A 28 11.42 5.18 -1.82
C PRO A 28 10.11 4.46 -2.08
N ALA A 29 9.00 5.03 -1.60
CA ALA A 29 7.66 4.51 -1.84
C ALA A 29 7.29 4.58 -3.33
N PHE A 30 7.53 5.74 -3.95
CA PHE A 30 7.20 5.97 -5.36
C PHE A 30 7.98 5.03 -6.29
N LEU A 31 9.31 4.98 -6.18
CA LEU A 31 10.14 4.15 -7.05
C LEU A 31 9.96 2.64 -6.79
N SER A 32 9.62 2.24 -5.57
CA SER A 32 9.24 0.85 -5.26
C SER A 32 7.90 0.49 -5.92
N SER A 33 6.92 1.38 -5.86
CA SER A 33 5.63 1.24 -6.54
C SER A 33 5.79 1.20 -8.06
N ALA A 34 6.59 2.11 -8.62
CA ALA A 34 6.94 2.12 -10.04
C ALA A 34 7.70 0.83 -10.46
N ALA A 35 8.58 0.30 -9.60
CA ALA A 35 9.26 -0.96 -9.85
C ALA A 35 8.26 -2.13 -9.94
N PHE A 36 7.27 -2.20 -9.06
CA PHE A 36 6.18 -3.18 -9.12
C PHE A 36 5.37 -3.06 -10.42
N LEU A 37 4.98 -1.84 -10.78
CA LEU A 37 4.18 -1.56 -11.99
C LEU A 37 4.90 -1.88 -13.32
N LYS A 38 6.22 -2.09 -13.30
CA LYS A 38 6.96 -2.62 -14.49
C LYS A 38 6.66 -4.09 -14.81
N TYR A 39 6.02 -4.81 -13.92
CA TYR A 39 5.72 -6.24 -14.05
C TYR A 39 4.22 -6.53 -14.11
N THR A 40 3.40 -5.71 -13.46
CA THR A 40 1.95 -5.89 -13.30
C THR A 40 1.24 -4.53 -13.26
N ASN A 41 -0.07 -4.52 -13.44
CA ASN A 41 -0.89 -3.32 -13.57
C ASN A 41 -1.97 -3.20 -12.47
N SER A 42 -1.78 -3.81 -11.32
CA SER A 42 -2.75 -3.77 -10.23
C SER A 42 -2.04 -3.52 -8.90
N LEU A 43 -1.90 -2.24 -8.54
CA LEU A 43 -1.26 -1.79 -7.32
C LEU A 43 -2.23 -0.93 -6.51
N GLN A 44 -2.60 -1.39 -5.31
CA GLN A 44 -3.29 -0.56 -4.33
C GLN A 44 -2.27 0.27 -3.55
N VAL A 45 -2.44 1.58 -3.55
CA VAL A 45 -1.56 2.53 -2.85
C VAL A 45 -2.35 3.24 -1.77
N VAL A 46 -1.83 3.26 -0.55
CA VAL A 46 -2.31 4.10 0.54
C VAL A 46 -1.24 5.14 0.85
N ARG A 47 -1.59 6.41 0.68
CA ARG A 47 -0.73 7.51 1.09
C ARG A 47 -0.88 7.74 2.59
N VAL A 48 0.21 7.70 3.29
CA VAL A 48 0.29 8.00 4.72
C VAL A 48 0.74 9.45 4.89
N VAL A 49 0.11 10.17 5.79
CA VAL A 49 0.43 11.56 6.11
C VAL A 49 0.65 11.72 7.62
N ASP A 50 1.48 12.67 7.98
CA ASP A 50 1.70 13.07 9.36
C ASP A 50 0.43 13.70 9.96
N SER A 51 0.25 13.59 11.28
CA SER A 51 -0.91 14.17 12.00
C SER A 51 -0.99 15.69 11.91
N GLY A 52 0.10 16.36 11.57
CA GLY A 52 0.15 17.81 11.34
C GLY A 52 -0.01 18.20 9.87
N ALA A 53 -0.25 17.27 8.95
CA ALA A 53 -0.54 17.59 7.56
C ALA A 53 -1.90 18.28 7.45
N MET A 54 -1.99 19.37 6.68
CA MET A 54 -3.19 20.21 6.58
C MET A 54 -3.64 20.37 5.13
N ASN A 55 -4.97 20.41 4.95
CA ASN A 55 -5.59 20.75 3.66
C ASN A 55 -5.52 22.27 3.49
N ALA A 56 -5.11 22.72 2.31
CA ALA A 56 -5.14 24.13 1.98
C ALA A 56 -6.58 24.65 1.95
N ALA A 57 -6.76 25.90 2.36
CA ALA A 57 -8.05 26.57 2.38
C ALA A 57 -7.89 28.06 2.07
N PRO A 58 -8.99 28.79 1.77
CA PRO A 58 -8.96 30.25 1.69
C PRO A 58 -8.40 30.86 2.99
N ASN A 59 -7.70 31.96 2.86
CA ASN A 59 -7.17 32.74 4.00
C ASN A 59 -6.23 31.97 4.94
N GLY A 60 -5.81 30.76 4.59
CA GLY A 60 -4.95 29.93 5.42
C GLY A 60 -5.65 29.31 6.66
N ASN A 61 -6.98 29.29 6.68
CA ASN A 61 -7.78 28.63 7.73
C ASN A 61 -7.81 27.12 7.50
N VAL A 62 -6.66 26.50 7.67
CA VAL A 62 -6.39 25.10 7.34
C VAL A 62 -6.89 24.14 8.41
N THR A 63 -7.28 22.94 7.99
CA THR A 63 -7.56 21.79 8.86
C THR A 63 -7.06 20.53 8.18
N GLN A 64 -6.96 19.41 8.92
CA GLN A 64 -6.68 18.12 8.32
C GLN A 64 -7.99 17.42 8.00
N ILE A 65 -8.20 17.09 6.71
CA ILE A 65 -9.32 16.28 6.23
C ILE A 65 -8.72 15.07 5.50
N THR A 66 -8.84 13.90 6.09
CA THR A 66 -8.20 12.69 5.58
C THR A 66 -9.08 11.92 4.58
N GLY A 67 -10.40 12.12 4.62
CA GLY A 67 -11.36 11.43 3.74
C GLY A 67 -12.78 11.95 3.95
N ALA A 68 -13.75 11.29 3.31
CA ALA A 68 -15.15 11.69 3.34
C ALA A 68 -15.76 11.60 4.75
N GLU A 69 -15.50 10.51 5.48
CA GLU A 69 -16.02 10.32 6.84
C GLU A 69 -15.50 11.39 7.82
N ASP A 70 -14.22 11.75 7.66
CA ASP A 70 -13.60 12.82 8.46
C ASP A 70 -14.18 14.19 8.09
N PHE A 71 -14.41 14.45 6.81
CA PHE A 71 -15.10 15.67 6.34
C PHE A 71 -16.48 15.79 6.95
N ASP A 72 -17.29 14.74 6.87
CA ASP A 72 -18.66 14.71 7.42
C ASP A 72 -18.65 14.94 8.93
N THR A 73 -17.71 14.32 9.66
CA THR A 73 -17.55 14.50 11.11
C THR A 73 -17.20 15.94 11.47
N GLN A 74 -16.29 16.57 10.71
CA GLN A 74 -15.88 17.97 10.94
C GLN A 74 -16.98 18.96 10.52
N LEU A 75 -17.74 18.63 9.48
CA LEU A 75 -18.92 19.41 9.07
C LEU A 75 -19.98 19.40 10.17
N ASP A 76 -20.36 18.24 10.67
CA ASP A 76 -21.34 18.06 11.74
C ASP A 76 -20.92 18.74 13.05
N SER A 77 -19.63 18.78 13.36
CA SER A 77 -19.09 19.46 14.54
C SER A 77 -18.97 20.99 14.38
N GLY A 78 -19.17 21.51 13.16
CA GLY A 78 -19.01 22.94 12.87
C GLY A 78 -17.56 23.42 12.90
N THR A 79 -16.59 22.53 12.71
CA THR A 79 -15.16 22.85 12.69
C THR A 79 -14.75 23.52 11.38
N LEU A 80 -15.44 23.20 10.29
CA LEU A 80 -15.16 23.76 8.96
C LEU A 80 -15.79 25.17 8.85
N THR A 81 -14.96 26.18 8.66
CA THR A 81 -15.36 27.61 8.66
C THR A 81 -15.24 28.30 7.28
N GLU A 82 -14.63 27.61 6.31
CA GLU A 82 -14.46 28.13 4.94
C GLU A 82 -15.42 27.40 3.98
N GLY A 83 -15.82 28.09 2.90
CA GLY A 83 -16.69 27.49 1.87
C GLY A 83 -16.03 26.41 1.03
N PHE A 84 -14.69 26.40 0.98
CA PHE A 84 -13.91 25.46 0.20
C PHE A 84 -12.66 25.00 0.95
N TYR A 85 -12.29 23.73 0.77
CA TYR A 85 -11.03 23.14 1.23
C TYR A 85 -10.41 22.32 0.10
N ALA A 86 -9.09 22.26 0.02
CA ALA A 86 -8.44 21.29 -0.84
C ALA A 86 -8.85 19.87 -0.44
N ARG A 87 -9.04 18.98 -1.41
CA ARG A 87 -9.53 17.61 -1.18
C ARG A 87 -8.64 16.80 -0.24
N TYR A 88 -7.32 16.99 -0.35
CA TYR A 88 -6.33 16.21 0.37
C TYR A 88 -5.31 17.09 1.07
N PRO A 89 -4.79 16.68 2.24
CA PRO A 89 -3.74 17.42 2.92
C PRO A 89 -2.45 17.44 2.10
N GLY A 90 -1.78 18.60 2.11
CA GLY A 90 -0.49 18.77 1.44
C GLY A 90 -0.37 20.07 0.65
N THR A 91 0.86 20.36 0.22
CA THR A 91 1.22 21.60 -0.45
C THR A 91 0.60 21.77 -1.85
N TYR A 92 0.15 20.69 -2.48
CA TYR A 92 -0.51 20.75 -3.79
C TYR A 92 -1.76 21.65 -3.75
N GLY A 93 -2.51 21.62 -2.64
CA GLY A 93 -3.68 22.45 -2.45
C GLY A 93 -3.41 23.95 -2.54
N ASN A 94 -2.19 24.40 -2.24
CA ASN A 94 -1.81 25.82 -2.32
C ASN A 94 -1.79 26.37 -3.76
N GLY A 95 -1.80 25.50 -4.77
CA GLY A 95 -1.89 25.88 -6.18
C GLY A 95 -3.31 25.86 -6.75
N ILE A 96 -4.31 25.58 -5.91
CA ILE A 96 -5.73 25.58 -6.31
C ILE A 96 -6.32 26.97 -6.07
N SER A 97 -7.10 27.45 -7.03
CA SER A 97 -8.02 28.56 -6.84
C SER A 97 -9.42 28.16 -7.29
N VAL A 98 -10.41 28.74 -6.67
CA VAL A 98 -11.80 28.52 -7.03
C VAL A 98 -12.41 29.89 -7.39
N GLU A 99 -13.02 29.98 -8.56
CA GLU A 99 -13.88 31.10 -8.90
C GLU A 99 -15.33 30.66 -8.99
N THR A 100 -16.20 31.44 -8.42
CA THR A 100 -17.64 31.22 -8.43
C THR A 100 -18.36 32.38 -9.09
N HIS A 101 -19.54 32.12 -9.67
CA HIS A 101 -20.40 33.16 -10.26
C HIS A 101 -21.89 32.81 -10.11
N SER A 102 -22.68 33.78 -9.67
CA SER A 102 -24.12 33.60 -9.39
C SER A 102 -25.05 33.79 -10.60
N GLY A 103 -24.51 34.02 -11.80
CA GLY A 103 -25.32 34.19 -13.03
C GLY A 103 -26.02 35.51 -13.18
N ASP A 104 -25.50 36.57 -12.57
CA ASP A 104 -26.02 37.94 -12.72
C ASP A 104 -25.66 38.59 -14.06
N ALA A 105 -25.92 39.92 -14.19
CA ALA A 105 -25.64 40.68 -15.41
C ALA A 105 -24.16 40.72 -15.83
N THR A 106 -23.23 40.28 -14.97
CA THR A 106 -21.79 40.23 -15.26
C THR A 106 -21.33 38.88 -15.80
N TRP A 107 -22.24 37.91 -15.92
CA TRP A 107 -21.95 36.55 -16.39
C TRP A 107 -21.19 36.50 -17.72
N ASP A 108 -21.68 37.20 -18.74
CA ASP A 108 -21.08 37.20 -20.07
C ASP A 108 -19.65 37.81 -20.10
N ALA A 109 -19.34 38.63 -19.12
CA ALA A 109 -18.01 39.22 -18.96
C ALA A 109 -17.05 38.38 -18.13
N TRP A 110 -17.55 37.37 -17.45
CA TRP A 110 -16.72 36.44 -16.66
C TRP A 110 -15.89 35.56 -17.58
N GLN A 111 -14.59 35.55 -17.37
CA GLN A 111 -13.63 34.87 -18.26
C GLN A 111 -13.90 33.36 -18.43
N TYR A 112 -14.59 32.74 -17.49
CA TYR A 112 -14.89 31.31 -17.50
C TYR A 112 -16.33 30.97 -17.89
N SER A 113 -17.16 31.96 -18.22
CA SER A 113 -18.55 31.74 -18.62
C SER A 113 -18.70 30.76 -19.79
N GLY A 114 -17.81 30.85 -20.78
CA GLY A 114 -17.79 29.93 -21.94
C GLY A 114 -17.46 28.45 -21.62
N ALA A 115 -17.05 28.16 -20.40
CA ALA A 115 -16.84 26.77 -19.95
C ALA A 115 -18.13 26.09 -19.51
N PHE A 116 -19.22 26.84 -19.32
CA PHE A 116 -20.52 26.34 -18.85
C PHE A 116 -21.55 26.40 -19.99
N ASP A 117 -22.40 25.39 -20.08
CA ASP A 117 -23.43 25.29 -21.11
C ASP A 117 -24.57 26.31 -20.89
N VAL A 118 -24.85 26.66 -19.63
CA VAL A 118 -25.88 27.60 -19.20
C VAL A 118 -25.39 28.45 -18.03
N ALA A 119 -25.90 29.68 -17.92
CA ALA A 119 -25.68 30.51 -16.75
C ALA A 119 -26.44 29.93 -15.53
N PRO A 120 -25.91 30.09 -14.31
CA PRO A 120 -26.65 29.76 -13.10
C PRO A 120 -27.93 30.61 -12.92
N ASP A 121 -28.98 29.99 -12.40
CA ASP A 121 -30.21 30.71 -12.04
C ASP A 121 -30.08 31.27 -10.62
N ALA A 122 -29.79 32.58 -10.54
CA ALA A 122 -29.70 33.28 -9.27
C ALA A 122 -31.00 33.19 -8.43
N SER A 123 -32.17 33.06 -9.08
CA SER A 123 -33.45 32.92 -8.38
C SER A 123 -33.61 31.53 -7.71
N ASN A 124 -32.88 30.53 -8.19
CA ASN A 124 -32.82 29.18 -7.65
C ASN A 124 -31.60 28.96 -6.74
N ASN A 125 -30.90 30.02 -6.36
CA ASN A 125 -29.65 29.95 -5.59
C ASN A 125 -28.58 29.07 -6.25
N GLU A 126 -28.53 29.09 -7.57
CA GLU A 126 -27.51 28.38 -8.32
C GLU A 126 -26.22 29.17 -8.39
N LEU A 127 -25.10 28.40 -8.46
CA LEU A 127 -23.75 28.92 -8.52
C LEU A 127 -22.94 28.10 -9.52
N ALA A 128 -22.21 28.78 -10.39
CA ALA A 128 -21.17 28.16 -11.19
C ALA A 128 -19.86 28.13 -10.37
N ILE A 129 -19.21 27.01 -10.30
CA ILE A 129 -17.93 26.81 -9.62
C ILE A 129 -16.90 26.37 -10.66
N ALA A 130 -15.85 27.16 -10.85
CA ALA A 130 -14.66 26.80 -11.64
C ALA A 130 -13.49 26.53 -10.70
N VAL A 131 -12.94 25.30 -10.75
CA VAL A 131 -11.74 24.92 -10.03
C VAL A 131 -10.54 25.05 -10.97
N ILE A 132 -9.56 25.85 -10.57
CA ILE A 132 -8.48 26.33 -11.42
C ILE A 132 -7.15 25.85 -10.81
N VAL A 133 -6.29 25.29 -11.65
CA VAL A 133 -4.91 24.91 -11.31
C VAL A 133 -4.01 25.38 -12.44
N ASN A 134 -2.92 26.08 -12.14
CA ASN A 134 -2.00 26.64 -13.12
C ASN A 134 -2.71 27.48 -14.21
N GLU A 135 -3.68 28.33 -13.80
CA GLU A 135 -4.47 29.21 -14.67
C GLU A 135 -5.43 28.48 -15.64
N GLU A 136 -5.57 27.15 -15.55
CA GLU A 136 -6.49 26.34 -16.35
C GLU A 136 -7.65 25.80 -15.51
N ILE A 137 -8.88 25.80 -16.06
CA ILE A 137 -10.02 25.12 -15.42
C ILE A 137 -9.82 23.62 -15.53
N VAL A 138 -9.74 22.96 -14.37
CA VAL A 138 -9.60 21.49 -14.28
C VAL A 138 -10.90 20.80 -13.90
N GLU A 139 -11.77 21.49 -13.15
CA GLU A 139 -13.11 21.00 -12.81
C GLU A 139 -14.10 22.16 -12.87
N ARG A 140 -15.36 21.85 -13.19
CA ARG A 140 -16.46 22.82 -13.25
C ARG A 140 -17.76 22.20 -12.76
N TYR A 141 -18.53 22.99 -12.02
CA TYR A 141 -19.80 22.54 -11.44
C TYR A 141 -20.85 23.66 -11.52
N LEU A 142 -22.07 23.31 -11.94
CA LEU A 142 -23.25 24.13 -11.75
C LEU A 142 -24.05 23.52 -10.60
N VAL A 143 -24.20 24.24 -9.50
CA VAL A 143 -24.71 23.70 -8.23
C VAL A 143 -25.68 24.68 -7.59
N GLY A 144 -26.54 24.17 -6.71
CA GLY A 144 -27.32 25.00 -5.78
C GLY A 144 -26.66 25.01 -4.40
N VAL A 145 -26.59 26.17 -3.76
CA VAL A 145 -25.97 26.30 -2.43
C VAL A 145 -26.90 25.89 -1.29
N LEU A 146 -28.21 25.89 -1.52
CA LEU A 146 -29.19 25.48 -0.50
C LEU A 146 -29.47 23.98 -0.59
N GLN A 147 -29.56 23.31 0.56
CA GLN A 147 -29.92 21.90 0.63
C GLN A 147 -31.24 21.60 -0.07
N GLY A 148 -31.25 20.58 -0.92
CA GLY A 148 -32.44 20.19 -1.67
C GLY A 148 -32.68 20.95 -2.97
N THR A 149 -31.79 21.85 -3.39
CA THR A 149 -31.87 22.54 -4.69
C THR A 149 -31.83 21.52 -5.83
N LYS A 150 -32.75 21.69 -6.79
CA LYS A 150 -32.88 20.82 -7.97
C LYS A 150 -32.78 21.64 -9.25
N ASN A 151 -32.22 21.02 -10.29
CA ASN A 151 -32.24 21.58 -11.63
C ASN A 151 -33.65 21.53 -12.27
N ALA A 152 -33.81 22.10 -13.46
CA ALA A 152 -35.06 22.09 -14.21
C ALA A 152 -35.64 20.69 -14.48
N ASP A 153 -34.79 19.66 -14.53
CA ASP A 153 -35.16 18.27 -14.76
C ASP A 153 -35.51 17.53 -13.45
N GLY A 154 -35.43 18.21 -12.30
CA GLY A 154 -35.71 17.63 -10.97
C GLY A 154 -34.53 16.88 -10.34
N GLY A 155 -33.35 16.90 -10.97
CA GLY A 155 -32.10 16.33 -10.44
C GLY A 155 -31.56 17.14 -9.27
N ASN A 156 -31.01 16.46 -8.24
CA ASN A 156 -30.35 17.12 -7.12
C ASN A 156 -29.05 17.78 -7.59
N ILE A 157 -28.92 19.07 -7.34
CA ILE A 157 -27.72 19.87 -7.66
C ILE A 157 -27.11 20.54 -6.42
N TRP A 158 -27.50 20.14 -5.22
CA TRP A 158 -26.93 20.68 -4.00
C TRP A 158 -25.41 20.50 -3.99
N ALA A 159 -24.67 21.58 -3.66
CA ALA A 159 -23.23 21.67 -3.84
C ALA A 159 -22.47 20.58 -3.08
N GLU A 160 -22.80 20.32 -1.82
CA GLU A 160 -22.14 19.27 -1.04
C GLU A 160 -22.37 17.88 -1.62
N ASP A 161 -23.60 17.59 -2.06
CA ASP A 161 -23.90 16.30 -2.69
C ASP A 161 -23.19 16.13 -4.04
N LYS A 162 -23.12 17.18 -4.84
CA LYS A 162 -22.58 17.10 -6.20
C LYS A 162 -21.08 17.21 -6.21
N VAL A 163 -20.52 18.24 -5.58
CA VAL A 163 -19.08 18.51 -5.63
C VAL A 163 -18.32 17.51 -4.76
N ASN A 164 -18.74 17.27 -3.52
CA ASN A 164 -18.03 16.38 -2.61
C ASN A 164 -18.00 14.91 -3.07
N LYS A 165 -18.97 14.48 -3.92
CA LYS A 165 -18.96 13.16 -4.54
C LYS A 165 -18.15 13.07 -5.83
N GLN A 166 -18.00 14.17 -6.57
CA GLN A 166 -17.41 14.16 -7.91
C GLN A 166 -16.03 14.80 -8.00
N SER A 167 -15.77 15.85 -7.19
CA SER A 167 -14.49 16.55 -7.21
C SER A 167 -13.34 15.68 -6.71
N LYS A 168 -12.22 15.77 -7.42
CA LYS A 168 -10.95 15.18 -7.02
C LYS A 168 -10.02 16.18 -6.34
N LEU A 169 -10.41 17.46 -6.32
CA LEU A 169 -9.53 18.56 -5.92
C LEU A 169 -10.03 19.33 -4.72
N ILE A 170 -11.37 19.44 -4.52
CA ILE A 170 -11.94 20.27 -3.46
C ILE A 170 -13.05 19.57 -2.66
N TRP A 171 -13.24 20.06 -1.44
CA TRP A 171 -14.45 19.91 -0.64
C TRP A 171 -15.21 21.22 -0.64
N VAL A 172 -16.54 21.16 -0.55
CA VAL A 172 -17.44 22.32 -0.44
C VAL A 172 -18.24 22.23 0.84
N VAL A 173 -18.32 23.35 1.57
CA VAL A 173 -19.21 23.56 2.71
C VAL A 173 -20.21 24.63 2.31
N SER A 174 -21.42 24.24 1.93
CA SER A 174 -22.41 25.11 1.29
C SER A 174 -22.78 26.36 2.11
N ASP A 175 -22.84 26.20 3.44
CA ASP A 175 -23.22 27.28 4.36
C ASP A 175 -22.17 28.40 4.46
N HIS A 176 -20.96 28.17 4.00
CA HIS A 176 -19.85 29.11 4.02
C HIS A 176 -19.42 29.61 2.64
N VAL A 177 -20.12 29.17 1.58
CA VAL A 177 -19.83 29.65 0.21
C VAL A 177 -20.35 31.08 0.05
N ASP A 178 -19.48 31.96 -0.45
CA ASP A 178 -19.86 33.32 -0.77
C ASP A 178 -20.77 33.36 -2.02
N THR A 179 -21.99 33.82 -1.83
CA THR A 179 -23.01 33.93 -2.87
C THR A 179 -23.21 35.38 -3.36
N THR A 180 -22.28 36.28 -3.05
CA THR A 180 -22.31 37.66 -3.50
C THR A 180 -22.47 37.72 -5.03
N PRO A 181 -23.34 38.62 -5.58
CA PRO A 181 -23.48 38.79 -7.02
C PRO A 181 -22.15 39.15 -7.70
N GLY A 182 -21.87 38.47 -8.83
CA GLY A 182 -20.65 38.65 -9.61
C GLY A 182 -19.64 37.51 -9.41
N PRO A 183 -18.44 37.66 -10.00
CA PRO A 183 -17.38 36.68 -9.82
C PRO A 183 -16.74 36.83 -8.43
N VAL A 184 -16.64 35.74 -7.70
CA VAL A 184 -15.89 35.65 -6.43
C VAL A 184 -14.71 34.70 -6.63
N SER A 185 -13.51 35.17 -6.33
CA SER A 185 -12.28 34.37 -6.47
C SER A 185 -11.66 34.12 -5.11
N VAL A 186 -11.35 32.86 -4.82
CA VAL A 186 -10.63 32.43 -3.63
C VAL A 186 -9.42 31.61 -4.01
N THR A 187 -8.26 31.89 -3.40
CA THR A 187 -7.02 31.17 -3.60
C THR A 187 -6.67 30.42 -2.31
N PHE A 188 -6.31 29.17 -2.43
CA PHE A 188 -5.99 28.33 -1.29
C PHE A 188 -4.55 28.54 -0.83
N SER A 189 -4.34 28.44 0.46
CA SER A 189 -3.03 28.56 1.10
C SER A 189 -2.96 27.72 2.37
N GLY A 190 -1.77 27.63 2.97
CA GLY A 190 -1.56 26.96 4.26
C GLY A 190 -1.56 25.44 4.24
N GLY A 191 -1.77 24.81 3.08
CA GLY A 191 -1.67 23.35 2.96
C GLY A 191 -0.25 22.89 3.21
N ILE A 192 -0.07 21.88 4.09
CA ILE A 192 1.23 21.30 4.45
C ILE A 192 1.15 19.78 4.40
N ALA A 193 2.18 19.15 3.88
CA ALA A 193 2.25 17.69 3.74
C ALA A 193 2.71 16.99 5.03
N VAL A 194 3.46 17.70 5.86
CA VAL A 194 4.10 17.22 7.08
C VAL A 194 4.16 18.35 8.09
N SER A 195 4.04 18.07 9.37
CA SER A 195 4.19 19.07 10.42
C SER A 195 5.57 19.74 10.35
N ALA A 196 5.62 21.03 10.61
CA ALA A 196 6.88 21.70 10.86
C ALA A 196 7.52 21.08 12.11
N GLY A 197 8.82 20.80 12.05
CA GLY A 197 9.54 20.33 13.23
C GLY A 197 9.39 21.31 14.39
N VAL A 198 9.02 20.80 15.55
CA VAL A 198 8.91 21.58 16.77
C VAL A 198 10.22 21.37 17.55
N PRO A 199 11.03 22.42 17.76
CA PRO A 199 12.20 22.29 18.63
C PRO A 199 11.77 21.92 20.06
N ALA A 200 12.59 21.17 20.76
CA ALA A 200 12.34 20.85 22.16
C ALA A 200 12.20 22.15 22.97
N HIS A 201 11.13 22.27 23.75
CA HIS A 201 10.83 23.45 24.56
C HIS A 201 9.96 23.07 25.76
N CYS A 202 9.84 23.96 26.70
CA CYS A 202 8.85 23.87 27.75
C CYS A 202 7.45 24.25 27.22
N ASP A 203 6.40 23.56 27.63
CA ASP A 203 5.03 23.78 27.12
C ASP A 203 4.49 25.20 27.38
N ASP A 204 4.99 25.86 28.44
CA ASP A 204 4.68 27.27 28.77
C ASP A 204 5.81 28.23 28.37
N MET A 205 6.86 27.77 27.69
CA MET A 205 8.06 28.53 27.31
C MET A 205 8.79 29.18 28.50
N SER A 206 8.62 28.65 29.71
CA SER A 206 9.19 29.21 30.94
C SER A 206 10.65 28.83 31.17
N ALA A 207 11.16 27.83 30.48
CA ALA A 207 12.52 27.33 30.66
C ALA A 207 13.13 26.85 29.34
N ASP A 208 14.46 27.01 29.21
CA ASP A 208 15.24 26.61 28.05
C ASP A 208 15.86 25.19 28.18
N ASP A 209 15.69 24.56 29.35
CA ASP A 209 16.18 23.21 29.62
C ASP A 209 15.12 22.33 30.29
N GLN A 210 15.19 21.02 30.01
CA GLN A 210 14.22 20.03 30.46
C GLN A 210 14.13 19.95 32.00
N ALA A 211 15.24 19.98 32.69
CA ALA A 211 15.26 19.82 34.16
C ALA A 211 14.57 20.99 34.85
N THR A 212 14.76 22.22 34.37
CA THR A 212 14.10 23.42 34.90
C THR A 212 12.60 23.40 34.54
N CYS A 213 12.21 23.00 33.32
CA CYS A 213 10.82 22.88 32.91
C CYS A 213 10.04 21.89 33.78
N GLU A 214 10.53 20.67 33.94
CA GLU A 214 9.91 19.63 34.76
C GLU A 214 9.93 19.98 36.27
N GLY A 215 10.99 20.69 36.72
CA GLY A 215 11.09 21.21 38.09
C GLY A 215 10.03 22.25 38.40
N ASN A 216 9.53 22.98 37.42
CA ASN A 216 8.43 23.93 37.56
C ASN A 216 7.03 23.27 37.41
N GLY A 217 6.98 21.96 37.17
CA GLY A 217 5.75 21.20 37.05
C GLY A 217 5.13 21.25 35.62
N ASN A 218 5.89 21.73 34.65
CA ASN A 218 5.47 21.81 33.25
C ASN A 218 5.97 20.61 32.43
N ALA A 219 5.36 20.32 31.30
CA ALA A 219 5.78 19.25 30.44
C ALA A 219 6.87 19.73 29.45
N TRP A 220 7.96 18.95 29.33
CA TRP A 220 8.98 19.20 28.33
C TRP A 220 8.55 18.60 27.00
N VAL A 221 8.33 19.44 25.99
CA VAL A 221 8.00 19.01 24.63
C VAL A 221 9.26 18.61 23.91
N VAL A 222 9.40 17.32 23.62
CA VAL A 222 10.55 16.79 22.88
C VAL A 222 10.54 17.31 21.45
N ALA A 223 11.71 17.65 20.90
CA ALA A 223 11.84 18.06 19.50
C ALA A 223 11.26 16.98 18.58
N VAL A 224 10.29 17.37 17.76
CA VAL A 224 9.76 16.54 16.66
C VAL A 224 10.50 16.93 15.40
N SER A 225 11.16 15.96 14.76
CA SER A 225 11.80 16.20 13.48
C SER A 225 10.79 16.66 12.43
N ALA A 226 11.08 17.74 11.73
CA ALA A 226 10.24 18.18 10.61
C ALA A 226 10.11 17.05 9.60
N GLY A 227 8.90 16.66 9.28
CA GLY A 227 8.61 15.94 8.06
C GLY A 227 8.84 14.44 8.02
N THR A 228 8.83 13.73 9.15
CA THR A 228 8.88 12.26 9.14
C THR A 228 7.54 11.67 9.57
N VAL A 229 6.94 10.91 8.68
CA VAL A 229 5.81 10.02 9.01
C VAL A 229 6.31 9.00 10.04
N GLY A 230 5.64 8.89 11.17
CA GLY A 230 6.03 7.98 12.25
C GLY A 230 5.57 6.54 12.00
N ALA A 231 6.02 5.62 12.86
CA ALA A 231 5.60 4.22 12.79
C ALA A 231 4.08 4.05 12.97
N ASN A 232 3.44 4.90 13.78
CA ASN A 232 1.99 4.85 14.02
C ASN A 232 1.19 5.17 12.76
N GLU A 233 1.58 6.20 12.01
CA GLU A 233 0.91 6.58 10.76
C GLU A 233 1.08 5.49 9.69
N TYR A 234 2.27 4.87 9.60
CA TYR A 234 2.46 3.70 8.75
C TYR A 234 1.57 2.53 9.16
N MET A 235 1.43 2.24 10.45
CA MET A 235 0.52 1.19 10.93
C MET A 235 -0.93 1.49 10.61
N GLN A 236 -1.40 2.73 10.79
CA GLN A 236 -2.74 3.17 10.37
C GLN A 236 -2.97 3.01 8.85
N GLY A 237 -1.93 3.27 8.05
CA GLY A 237 -1.97 2.98 6.61
C GLY A 237 -2.14 1.49 6.31
N TRP A 238 -1.46 0.61 7.06
CA TRP A 238 -1.58 -0.84 6.92
C TRP A 238 -2.92 -1.38 7.41
N ASP A 239 -3.55 -0.76 8.41
CA ASP A 239 -4.90 -1.12 8.91
C ASP A 239 -5.95 -1.03 7.82
N LYS A 240 -5.79 -0.13 6.84
CA LYS A 240 -6.68 -0.03 5.67
C LYS A 240 -6.70 -1.30 4.81
N PHE A 241 -5.69 -2.15 4.93
CA PHE A 241 -5.62 -3.44 4.25
C PHE A 241 -6.03 -4.62 5.14
N GLN A 242 -6.40 -4.41 6.40
CA GLN A 242 -6.66 -5.49 7.36
C GLN A 242 -7.95 -6.25 7.03
N ASN A 243 -8.97 -5.57 6.49
CA ASN A 243 -10.25 -6.18 6.13
C ASN A 243 -10.18 -6.84 4.74
N ALA A 244 -10.21 -8.18 4.71
CA ALA A 244 -10.17 -8.96 3.47
C ALA A 244 -11.45 -8.90 2.64
N ASP A 245 -12.59 -8.56 3.26
CA ASP A 245 -13.88 -8.44 2.55
C ASP A 245 -13.99 -7.10 1.80
N GLU A 246 -13.29 -6.06 2.24
CA GLU A 246 -13.29 -4.74 1.58
C GLU A 246 -12.23 -4.66 0.47
N ILE A 247 -11.01 -5.13 0.74
CA ILE A 247 -9.88 -4.96 -0.18
C ILE A 247 -9.25 -6.31 -0.50
N ASN A 248 -9.30 -6.66 -1.78
CA ASN A 248 -8.71 -7.89 -2.28
C ASN A 248 -7.24 -7.69 -2.67
N VAL A 249 -6.31 -8.06 -1.80
CA VAL A 249 -4.87 -8.03 -2.07
C VAL A 249 -4.24 -9.40 -1.79
N SER A 250 -3.16 -9.72 -2.48
CA SER A 250 -2.40 -10.98 -2.30
C SER A 250 -0.95 -10.74 -1.90
N LEU A 251 -0.44 -9.52 -2.12
CA LEU A 251 0.94 -9.12 -1.87
C LEU A 251 0.93 -7.78 -1.13
N LEU A 252 1.69 -7.67 -0.04
CA LEU A 252 1.93 -6.43 0.70
C LEU A 252 3.39 -6.03 0.47
N ILE A 253 3.63 -4.76 0.11
CA ILE A 253 4.96 -4.28 -0.31
C ILE A 253 5.39 -3.14 0.60
N ALA A 254 6.44 -3.34 1.39
CA ALA A 254 6.97 -2.37 2.34
C ALA A 254 7.88 -1.28 1.72
N GLY A 255 7.64 -0.88 0.47
CA GLY A 255 8.56 -0.02 -0.29
C GLY A 255 8.84 1.35 0.29
N GLY A 256 7.91 1.92 1.06
CA GLY A 256 8.04 3.27 1.64
C GLY A 256 9.01 3.39 2.81
N LEU A 257 9.41 2.28 3.40
CA LEU A 257 10.21 2.25 4.63
C LEU A 257 11.73 2.37 4.40
N SER A 258 12.21 2.45 3.17
CA SER A 258 13.65 2.36 2.85
C SER A 258 14.52 3.47 3.46
N ASN A 259 13.96 4.63 3.74
CA ASN A 259 14.70 5.76 4.32
C ASN A 259 14.51 5.91 5.83
N GLU A 260 13.64 5.10 6.41
CA GLU A 260 13.40 5.14 7.85
C GLU A 260 14.56 4.48 8.62
N ASN A 261 14.67 4.81 9.90
CA ASN A 261 15.69 4.18 10.75
C ASN A 261 15.38 2.69 10.99
N SER A 262 16.41 1.91 11.31
CA SER A 262 16.32 0.45 11.48
C SER A 262 15.23 0.00 12.45
N ALA A 263 15.00 0.74 13.53
CA ALA A 263 13.99 0.41 14.53
C ALA A 263 12.57 0.60 13.99
N GLN A 264 12.32 1.70 13.29
CA GLN A 264 11.02 2.00 12.68
C GLN A 264 10.68 0.97 11.59
N VAL A 265 11.64 0.67 10.70
CA VAL A 265 11.48 -0.38 9.67
C VAL A 265 11.14 -1.73 10.33
N ALA A 266 11.80 -2.07 11.44
CA ALA A 266 11.56 -3.32 12.15
C ALA A 266 10.12 -3.40 12.70
N ILE A 267 9.68 -2.35 13.40
CA ILE A 267 8.35 -2.29 14.04
C ILE A 267 7.24 -2.36 12.98
N VAL A 268 7.32 -1.50 11.95
CA VAL A 268 6.29 -1.45 10.90
C VAL A 268 6.26 -2.72 10.07
N SER A 269 7.43 -3.29 9.73
CA SER A 269 7.50 -4.56 8.99
C SER A 269 6.93 -5.73 9.78
N LYS A 270 7.20 -5.77 11.10
CA LYS A 270 6.62 -6.78 11.99
C LYS A 270 5.10 -6.63 12.06
N TYR A 271 4.59 -5.42 12.20
CA TYR A 271 3.15 -5.12 12.19
C TYR A 271 2.49 -5.58 10.88
N MET A 272 3.09 -5.27 9.74
CA MET A 272 2.60 -5.69 8.42
C MET A 272 2.50 -7.22 8.29
N ILE A 273 3.44 -7.97 8.89
CA ILE A 273 3.40 -9.44 8.89
C ILE A 273 2.35 -9.96 9.87
N GLU A 274 2.45 -9.59 11.15
CA GLU A 274 1.71 -10.23 12.23
C GLU A 274 0.27 -9.71 12.34
N SER A 275 0.05 -8.40 12.17
CA SER A 275 -1.27 -7.77 12.32
C SER A 275 -2.06 -7.69 11.03
N VAL A 276 -1.41 -7.76 9.84
CA VAL A 276 -2.10 -7.70 8.56
C VAL A 276 -2.02 -9.04 7.84
N ALA A 277 -0.83 -9.54 7.47
CA ALA A 277 -0.71 -10.73 6.65
C ALA A 277 -1.16 -12.01 7.36
N GLU A 278 -0.75 -12.23 8.61
CA GLU A 278 -1.17 -13.39 9.41
C GLU A 278 -2.64 -13.33 9.85
N TYR A 279 -3.15 -12.13 10.10
CA TYR A 279 -4.56 -11.93 10.43
C TYR A 279 -5.45 -12.27 9.23
N ARG A 280 -5.14 -11.73 8.06
CA ARG A 280 -5.89 -11.97 6.82
C ARG A 280 -5.73 -13.40 6.30
N LYS A 281 -4.52 -13.96 6.33
CA LYS A 281 -4.14 -15.29 5.78
C LYS A 281 -4.25 -15.40 4.25
N ASP A 282 -4.64 -14.36 3.55
CA ASP A 282 -4.84 -14.33 2.09
C ASP A 282 -3.78 -13.51 1.33
N CYS A 283 -2.73 -13.06 2.01
CA CYS A 283 -1.64 -12.29 1.42
C CYS A 283 -0.28 -12.62 2.04
N ILE A 284 0.81 -12.20 1.38
CA ILE A 284 2.18 -12.33 1.86
C ILE A 284 2.86 -10.95 1.89
N ALA A 285 3.59 -10.67 2.97
CA ALA A 285 4.35 -9.44 3.16
C ALA A 285 5.76 -9.56 2.56
N ILE A 286 6.15 -8.56 1.77
CA ILE A 286 7.44 -8.49 1.09
C ILE A 286 8.23 -7.32 1.65
N ILE A 287 9.35 -7.62 2.29
CA ILE A 287 10.13 -6.68 3.10
C ILE A 287 11.53 -6.56 2.53
N SER A 288 12.05 -5.34 2.50
CA SER A 288 13.48 -5.05 2.31
C SER A 288 14.09 -4.57 3.64
N PRO A 289 15.36 -4.88 3.93
CA PRO A 289 16.03 -4.41 5.13
C PRO A 289 16.18 -2.89 5.13
N PRO A 290 16.50 -2.24 6.25
CA PRO A 290 16.81 -0.82 6.29
C PRO A 290 18.00 -0.47 5.39
N LYS A 291 17.94 0.69 4.74
CA LYS A 291 19.00 1.16 3.84
C LYS A 291 20.35 1.33 4.55
N GLU A 292 20.32 1.82 5.77
CA GLU A 292 21.52 2.05 6.59
C GLU A 292 22.29 0.77 6.92
N GLU A 293 21.61 -0.39 6.94
CA GLU A 293 22.23 -1.70 7.20
C GLU A 293 22.92 -2.29 5.96
N VAL A 294 22.63 -1.78 4.77
CA VAL A 294 23.06 -2.37 3.50
C VAL A 294 23.98 -1.45 2.71
N VAL A 295 23.63 -0.16 2.61
CA VAL A 295 24.27 0.78 1.69
C VAL A 295 25.42 1.53 2.38
N ASN A 296 26.61 1.53 1.75
CA ASN A 296 27.80 2.24 2.22
C ASN A 296 28.35 1.79 3.59
N VAL A 297 28.13 0.56 4.00
CA VAL A 297 28.55 0.00 5.30
C VAL A 297 29.95 -0.65 5.27
N GLY A 298 30.78 -0.35 4.28
CA GLY A 298 32.16 -0.80 4.23
C GLY A 298 32.39 -2.18 3.59
N GLY A 299 31.45 -2.68 2.78
CA GLY A 299 31.61 -3.87 1.94
C GLY A 299 30.61 -5.00 2.17
N ALA A 300 30.62 -5.98 1.28
CA ALA A 300 29.64 -7.06 1.22
C ALA A 300 29.51 -7.85 2.54
N THR A 301 30.61 -8.13 3.22
CA THR A 301 30.60 -8.88 4.49
C THR A 301 29.86 -8.12 5.58
N ASN A 302 30.08 -6.80 5.68
CA ASN A 302 29.40 -5.96 6.65
C ASN A 302 27.90 -5.88 6.35
N SER A 303 27.52 -5.63 5.08
CA SER A 303 26.10 -5.62 4.68
C SER A 303 25.41 -6.94 5.04
N VAL A 304 26.03 -8.08 4.76
CA VAL A 304 25.46 -9.41 5.08
C VAL A 304 25.30 -9.58 6.60
N ASN A 305 26.34 -9.23 7.38
CA ASN A 305 26.29 -9.38 8.84
C ASN A 305 25.25 -8.45 9.46
N ASN A 306 25.16 -7.21 8.99
CA ASN A 306 24.18 -6.23 9.48
C ASN A 306 22.75 -6.68 9.20
N VAL A 307 22.45 -7.10 7.96
CA VAL A 307 21.11 -7.60 7.60
C VAL A 307 20.73 -8.83 8.45
N ILE A 308 21.68 -9.75 8.70
CA ILE A 308 21.44 -10.92 9.57
C ILE A 308 21.24 -10.49 11.03
N ALA A 309 21.99 -9.50 11.52
CA ALA A 309 21.83 -8.96 12.87
C ALA A 309 20.45 -8.30 13.02
N TRP A 310 20.07 -7.43 12.08
CA TRP A 310 18.75 -6.79 12.04
C TRP A 310 17.62 -7.82 11.96
N ARG A 311 17.78 -8.86 11.13
CA ARG A 311 16.80 -9.97 11.02
C ARG A 311 16.56 -10.68 12.36
N LYS A 312 17.55 -10.72 13.24
CA LYS A 312 17.50 -11.36 14.57
C LYS A 312 17.15 -10.41 15.70
N ASP A 313 17.09 -9.12 15.42
CA ASP A 313 16.72 -8.11 16.40
C ASP A 313 15.32 -8.39 16.94
N VAL A 314 15.12 -8.20 18.23
CA VAL A 314 13.86 -8.46 18.94
C VAL A 314 12.69 -7.65 18.37
N SER A 315 12.99 -6.48 17.83
CA SER A 315 11.98 -5.58 17.24
C SER A 315 11.39 -6.14 15.94
N PHE A 316 12.17 -6.93 15.18
CA PHE A 316 11.71 -7.56 13.94
C PHE A 316 11.48 -9.07 14.07
N ASN A 317 12.40 -9.84 14.55
CA ASN A 317 12.48 -11.29 14.75
C ASN A 317 11.15 -12.10 14.54
N SER A 318 10.45 -11.86 13.45
CA SER A 318 9.22 -12.57 13.09
C SER A 318 9.56 -13.91 12.43
N ALA A 319 8.92 -14.98 12.88
CA ALA A 319 9.11 -16.35 12.36
C ALA A 319 7.90 -16.80 11.53
N SER A 320 7.39 -15.92 10.69
CA SER A 320 6.17 -16.12 9.92
C SER A 320 6.43 -16.72 8.53
N SER A 321 5.51 -17.55 8.06
CA SER A 321 5.46 -17.96 6.65
C SER A 321 4.76 -16.93 5.75
N TYR A 322 4.09 -15.93 6.33
CA TYR A 322 3.41 -14.86 5.60
C TYR A 322 4.31 -13.66 5.33
N GLY A 323 5.60 -13.76 5.62
CA GLY A 323 6.60 -12.75 5.31
C GLY A 323 7.76 -13.29 4.49
N THR A 324 8.39 -12.44 3.70
CA THR A 324 9.63 -12.71 2.97
C THR A 324 10.54 -11.49 3.02
N LEU A 325 11.86 -11.73 3.10
CA LEU A 325 12.88 -10.69 3.23
C LEU A 325 13.94 -10.86 2.14
N ASP A 326 14.27 -9.77 1.46
CA ASP A 326 15.47 -9.69 0.61
C ASP A 326 16.69 -9.18 1.40
N GLY A 327 17.87 -9.20 0.79
CA GLY A 327 19.11 -8.83 1.48
C GLY A 327 19.91 -7.73 0.80
N ASN A 328 19.35 -6.94 -0.15
CA ASN A 328 20.17 -6.01 -0.93
C ASN A 328 19.41 -4.73 -1.32
N TYR A 329 20.10 -3.82 -1.98
CA TYR A 329 19.59 -2.58 -2.56
C TYR A 329 20.07 -2.42 -4.00
N LYS A 330 19.24 -1.81 -4.85
CA LYS A 330 19.59 -1.42 -6.22
C LYS A 330 19.74 0.09 -6.35
N TYR A 331 20.66 0.50 -7.20
CA TYR A 331 20.84 1.88 -7.63
C TYR A 331 20.08 2.08 -8.92
N VAL A 332 19.16 3.03 -8.94
CA VAL A 332 18.28 3.32 -10.06
C VAL A 332 18.39 4.80 -10.43
N TYR A 333 18.13 5.10 -11.70
CA TYR A 333 18.00 6.47 -12.16
C TYR A 333 16.57 6.95 -11.95
N ASP A 334 16.43 8.05 -11.22
CA ASP A 334 15.19 8.78 -11.01
C ASP A 334 15.05 9.84 -12.08
N VAL A 335 14.19 9.60 -13.05
CA VAL A 335 13.96 10.49 -14.21
C VAL A 335 13.29 11.82 -13.82
N TYR A 336 12.62 11.87 -12.67
CA TYR A 336 11.89 13.05 -12.23
C TYR A 336 12.80 14.08 -11.54
N SER A 337 13.84 13.61 -10.86
CA SER A 337 14.80 14.44 -10.13
C SER A 337 16.17 14.52 -10.82
N ASP A 338 16.35 13.88 -11.98
CA ASP A 338 17.62 13.77 -12.72
C ASP A 338 18.78 13.31 -11.81
N THR A 339 18.53 12.28 -10.99
CA THR A 339 19.52 11.79 -10.03
C THR A 339 19.42 10.27 -9.85
N TYR A 340 20.46 9.70 -9.26
CA TYR A 340 20.48 8.28 -8.93
C TYR A 340 20.14 8.05 -7.46
N ARG A 341 19.30 7.03 -7.21
CA ARG A 341 18.80 6.72 -5.86
C ARG A 341 18.95 5.24 -5.52
N TRP A 342 19.11 4.96 -4.24
CA TRP A 342 19.09 3.60 -3.71
C TRP A 342 17.67 3.25 -3.29
N ILE A 343 17.14 2.09 -3.77
CA ILE A 343 15.86 1.55 -3.35
C ILE A 343 15.95 0.06 -3.02
N GLY A 344 15.10 -0.40 -2.09
CA GLY A 344 14.95 -1.81 -1.75
C GLY A 344 14.26 -2.61 -2.86
N PHE A 345 14.24 -3.93 -2.73
CA PHE A 345 13.70 -4.83 -3.76
C PHE A 345 12.26 -5.28 -3.51
N SER A 346 11.59 -4.84 -2.45
CA SER A 346 10.23 -5.29 -2.12
C SER A 346 9.24 -5.08 -3.28
N GLY A 347 9.32 -3.94 -3.97
CA GLY A 347 8.50 -3.66 -5.16
C GLY A 347 8.79 -4.60 -6.33
N ASP A 348 10.08 -4.86 -6.61
CA ASP A 348 10.46 -5.80 -7.67
C ASP A 348 10.04 -7.24 -7.35
N ILE A 349 10.24 -7.70 -6.12
CA ILE A 349 9.86 -9.06 -5.71
C ILE A 349 8.35 -9.24 -5.79
N GLY A 350 7.58 -8.25 -5.34
CA GLY A 350 6.13 -8.23 -5.55
C GLY A 350 5.76 -8.29 -7.03
N GLY A 351 6.44 -7.49 -7.86
CA GLY A 351 6.29 -7.52 -9.31
C GLY A 351 6.64 -8.86 -9.93
N LEU A 352 7.73 -9.51 -9.49
CA LEU A 352 8.10 -10.86 -9.94
C LEU A 352 7.06 -11.91 -9.55
N CYS A 353 6.43 -11.78 -8.37
CA CYS A 353 5.31 -12.62 -7.98
C CYS A 353 4.13 -12.44 -8.95
N GLY A 354 3.72 -11.21 -9.22
CA GLY A 354 2.63 -10.92 -10.17
C GLY A 354 2.96 -11.34 -11.61
N HIS A 355 4.21 -11.15 -12.05
CA HIS A 355 4.66 -11.64 -13.35
C HIS A 355 4.62 -13.18 -13.42
N THR A 356 5.03 -13.87 -12.35
CA THR A 356 4.97 -15.33 -12.28
C THR A 356 3.53 -15.81 -12.41
N ASP A 357 2.57 -15.12 -11.80
CA ASP A 357 1.14 -15.44 -11.90
C ASP A 357 0.61 -15.31 -13.33
N SER A 358 1.11 -14.32 -14.07
CA SER A 358 0.69 -14.09 -15.46
C SER A 358 1.27 -15.09 -16.47
N VAL A 359 2.53 -15.55 -16.27
CA VAL A 359 3.22 -16.47 -17.23
C VAL A 359 3.11 -17.94 -16.84
N ARG A 360 2.79 -18.23 -15.59
CA ARG A 360 2.61 -19.57 -15.03
C ARG A 360 1.45 -19.55 -14.03
N ASP A 361 1.72 -19.84 -12.78
CA ASP A 361 0.75 -19.81 -11.68
C ASP A 361 1.47 -19.39 -10.39
N ALA A 362 0.74 -18.97 -9.38
CA ALA A 362 1.30 -18.45 -8.13
C ALA A 362 2.06 -19.50 -7.29
N TRP A 363 1.87 -20.78 -7.55
CA TRP A 363 2.65 -21.86 -6.91
C TRP A 363 4.00 -22.14 -7.57
N TRP A 364 4.39 -21.37 -8.58
CA TRP A 364 5.73 -21.37 -9.11
C TRP A 364 6.62 -20.40 -8.33
N SER A 365 7.91 -20.80 -8.15
CA SER A 365 8.88 -19.90 -7.50
C SER A 365 9.10 -18.63 -8.35
N PRO A 366 9.04 -17.42 -7.76
CA PRO A 366 9.35 -16.18 -8.48
C PRO A 366 10.87 -15.98 -8.68
N GLY A 367 11.72 -16.82 -8.08
CA GLY A 367 13.17 -16.73 -8.17
C GLY A 367 13.78 -17.47 -9.37
N GLY A 368 15.08 -17.29 -9.53
CA GLY A 368 15.89 -17.97 -10.54
C GLY A 368 15.93 -17.28 -11.91
N LEU A 369 16.76 -17.78 -12.80
CA LEU A 369 17.05 -17.14 -14.11
C LEU A 369 15.83 -17.04 -15.04
N ASN A 370 14.88 -17.97 -14.90
CA ASN A 370 13.72 -18.02 -15.79
C ASN A 370 12.65 -16.96 -15.48
N ARG A 371 12.45 -16.58 -14.21
CA ARG A 371 11.37 -15.71 -13.76
C ARG A 371 11.83 -14.61 -12.83
N GLY A 372 12.98 -14.77 -12.17
CA GLY A 372 13.48 -13.87 -11.15
C GLY A 372 14.35 -12.71 -11.67
N GLN A 373 14.34 -12.42 -12.96
CA GLN A 373 15.12 -11.30 -13.53
C GLN A 373 14.53 -9.95 -13.15
N ILE A 374 15.37 -9.10 -12.56
CA ILE A 374 15.01 -7.78 -12.04
C ILE A 374 15.35 -6.70 -13.06
N LYS A 375 14.38 -5.81 -13.31
CA LYS A 375 14.48 -4.74 -14.31
C LYS A 375 15.07 -3.46 -13.70
N GLY A 376 15.76 -2.65 -14.53
CA GLY A 376 16.16 -1.28 -14.19
C GLY A 376 17.21 -1.19 -13.08
N VAL A 377 18.15 -2.13 -13.00
CA VAL A 377 19.25 -2.12 -12.03
C VAL A 377 20.50 -1.56 -12.66
N VAL A 378 21.01 -0.43 -12.16
CA VAL A 378 22.31 0.13 -12.58
C VAL A 378 23.45 -0.61 -11.87
N LYS A 379 23.34 -0.78 -10.54
CA LYS A 379 24.25 -1.57 -9.73
C LYS A 379 23.58 -2.03 -8.44
N LEU A 380 24.12 -3.05 -7.81
CA LEU A 380 23.76 -3.51 -6.47
C LEU A 380 24.58 -2.77 -5.40
N ALA A 381 24.05 -2.67 -4.18
CA ALA A 381 24.80 -2.14 -3.04
C ALA A 381 26.02 -3.00 -2.75
N TYR A 382 25.89 -4.30 -2.88
CA TYR A 382 27.01 -5.25 -2.84
C TYR A 382 26.72 -6.48 -3.70
N GLN A 383 27.78 -7.15 -4.16
CA GLN A 383 27.67 -8.42 -4.89
C GLN A 383 27.94 -9.58 -3.92
N PRO A 384 26.95 -10.40 -3.58
CA PRO A 384 27.15 -11.50 -2.65
C PRO A 384 27.97 -12.64 -3.27
N SER A 385 29.03 -13.08 -2.59
CA SER A 385 29.79 -14.29 -2.91
C SER A 385 28.92 -15.55 -2.66
N LEU A 386 29.42 -16.72 -3.06
CA LEU A 386 28.73 -17.99 -2.75
C LEU A 386 28.52 -18.15 -1.24
N ALA A 387 29.59 -17.92 -0.44
CA ALA A 387 29.49 -18.01 1.03
C ALA A 387 28.48 -17.01 1.62
N HIS A 388 28.43 -15.77 1.09
CA HIS A 388 27.44 -14.78 1.52
C HIS A 388 26.00 -15.22 1.19
N ARG A 389 25.79 -15.82 0.01
CA ARG A 389 24.48 -16.36 -0.38
C ARG A 389 24.03 -17.48 0.53
N ASP A 390 24.94 -18.42 0.82
CA ASP A 390 24.65 -19.54 1.72
C ASP A 390 24.32 -19.01 3.14
N GLN A 391 25.10 -18.08 3.65
CA GLN A 391 24.88 -17.47 4.97
C GLN A 391 23.53 -16.73 5.07
N LEU A 392 23.13 -15.98 4.05
CA LEU A 392 21.82 -15.31 4.01
C LEU A 392 20.68 -16.32 3.91
N TYR A 393 20.80 -17.30 3.00
CA TYR A 393 19.71 -18.21 2.64
C TYR A 393 19.48 -19.35 3.62
N MET A 394 20.51 -19.75 4.39
CA MET A 394 20.38 -20.83 5.37
C MET A 394 19.44 -20.44 6.52
N LEU A 395 18.68 -21.42 7.02
CA LEU A 395 17.91 -21.26 8.25
C LEU A 395 18.86 -21.13 9.47
N PRO A 396 18.56 -20.31 10.47
CA PRO A 396 17.28 -19.61 10.68
C PRO A 396 17.15 -18.25 9.98
N ASN A 397 18.12 -17.81 9.17
CA ASN A 397 18.12 -16.46 8.60
C ASN A 397 17.00 -16.27 7.57
N GLY A 398 16.88 -17.14 6.56
CA GLY A 398 15.80 -17.15 5.58
C GLY A 398 15.73 -15.89 4.73
N ILE A 399 16.87 -15.26 4.43
CA ILE A 399 16.98 -14.02 3.63
C ILE A 399 17.25 -14.40 2.18
N ASN A 400 16.52 -13.81 1.25
CA ASN A 400 16.64 -14.12 -0.17
C ASN A 400 17.73 -13.27 -0.82
N PRO A 401 18.83 -13.87 -1.32
CA PRO A 401 19.90 -13.13 -1.96
C PRO A 401 19.47 -12.55 -3.30
N ILE A 402 19.94 -11.36 -3.61
CA ILE A 402 19.87 -10.74 -4.94
C ILE A 402 21.27 -10.75 -5.54
N VAL A 403 21.42 -11.30 -6.73
CA VAL A 403 22.71 -11.56 -7.36
C VAL A 403 22.74 -11.03 -8.79
N SER A 404 23.83 -10.40 -9.18
CA SER A 404 24.06 -10.03 -10.58
C SER A 404 25.02 -11.05 -11.22
N PHE A 405 24.55 -11.75 -12.23
CA PHE A 405 25.37 -12.71 -12.97
C PHE A 405 25.86 -12.07 -14.28
N PRO A 406 27.17 -12.18 -14.62
CA PRO A 406 27.69 -11.70 -15.88
C PRO A 406 26.93 -12.29 -17.07
N GLY A 407 26.43 -11.42 -17.95
CA GLY A 407 25.67 -11.83 -19.14
C GLY A 407 24.22 -12.29 -18.89
N GLN A 408 23.78 -12.40 -17.62
CA GLN A 408 22.43 -12.88 -17.28
C GLN A 408 21.61 -11.86 -16.47
N GLY A 409 22.24 -10.73 -16.08
CA GLY A 409 21.58 -9.65 -15.35
C GLY A 409 21.44 -9.91 -13.84
N THR A 410 20.63 -9.07 -13.20
CA THR A 410 20.34 -9.16 -11.76
C THR A 410 19.11 -10.03 -11.53
N VAL A 411 19.20 -10.93 -10.56
CA VAL A 411 18.21 -11.98 -10.34
C VAL A 411 17.91 -12.16 -8.85
N LEU A 412 16.64 -12.39 -8.53
CA LEU A 412 16.22 -12.93 -7.23
C LEU A 412 16.70 -14.39 -7.14
N TRP A 413 17.64 -14.68 -6.23
CA TRP A 413 18.28 -15.98 -6.10
C TRP A 413 17.86 -16.74 -4.85
N GLY A 414 16.56 -16.66 -4.51
CA GLY A 414 15.97 -17.32 -3.36
C GLY A 414 14.44 -17.26 -3.39
N ASP A 415 13.80 -18.11 -2.62
CA ASP A 415 12.35 -18.22 -2.49
C ASP A 415 11.91 -18.59 -1.05
N ARG A 416 12.67 -18.13 -0.05
CA ARG A 416 12.39 -18.41 1.36
C ARG A 416 11.37 -17.45 1.94
N THR A 417 10.51 -17.99 2.82
CA THR A 417 9.74 -17.20 3.78
C THR A 417 10.56 -16.94 5.05
N LEU A 418 10.03 -16.14 5.97
CA LEU A 418 10.70 -15.81 7.24
C LEU A 418 10.63 -16.94 8.29
N LEU A 419 10.15 -18.14 7.95
CA LEU A 419 10.19 -19.27 8.87
C LEU A 419 11.62 -19.63 9.25
N THR A 420 11.83 -19.78 10.56
CA THR A 420 13.14 -20.10 11.14
C THR A 420 13.42 -21.60 11.24
N LYS A 421 12.38 -22.44 11.11
CA LYS A 421 12.46 -23.90 11.15
C LYS A 421 12.07 -24.51 9.81
N PRO A 422 12.65 -25.66 9.43
CA PRO A 422 12.24 -26.39 8.23
C PRO A 422 10.75 -26.73 8.27
N SER A 423 10.01 -26.36 7.23
CA SER A 423 8.59 -26.62 7.06
C SER A 423 8.24 -26.71 5.58
N ALA A 424 7.05 -27.19 5.24
CA ALA A 424 6.52 -27.07 3.88
C ALA A 424 6.33 -25.58 3.51
N PHE A 425 6.01 -24.74 4.48
CA PHE A 425 5.75 -23.31 4.31
C PHE A 425 7.01 -22.42 4.38
N ASP A 426 8.21 -23.00 4.41
CA ASP A 426 9.47 -22.24 4.38
C ASP A 426 9.81 -21.70 2.97
N ARG A 427 8.88 -21.87 2.01
CA ARG A 427 9.00 -21.44 0.61
C ARG A 427 7.84 -20.55 0.21
N ILE A 428 8.17 -19.48 -0.56
CA ILE A 428 7.20 -18.53 -1.08
C ILE A 428 6.17 -19.22 -1.97
N ASN A 429 6.61 -20.10 -2.87
CA ASN A 429 5.72 -20.82 -3.79
C ASN A 429 4.68 -21.68 -3.06
N VAL A 430 5.07 -22.38 -2.00
CA VAL A 430 4.14 -23.23 -1.22
C VAL A 430 3.17 -22.35 -0.43
N ARG A 431 3.65 -21.27 0.24
CA ARG A 431 2.76 -20.36 0.96
C ARG A 431 1.75 -19.72 0.01
N ARG A 432 2.17 -19.28 -1.16
CA ARG A 432 1.28 -18.69 -2.16
C ARG A 432 0.29 -19.71 -2.75
N LEU A 433 0.69 -20.98 -2.92
CA LEU A 433 -0.26 -22.04 -3.26
C LEU A 433 -1.38 -22.11 -2.23
N PHE A 434 -1.05 -22.21 -0.94
CA PHE A 434 -2.06 -22.31 0.11
C PHE A 434 -2.92 -21.07 0.22
N ILE A 435 -2.38 -19.86 0.07
CA ILE A 435 -3.15 -18.61 0.03
C ILE A 435 -4.24 -18.69 -1.05
N ILE A 436 -3.90 -19.12 -2.27
CA ILE A 436 -4.88 -19.24 -3.36
C ILE A 436 -5.91 -20.33 -3.08
N LEU A 437 -5.48 -21.49 -2.57
CA LEU A 437 -6.39 -22.59 -2.22
C LEU A 437 -7.38 -22.17 -1.13
N GLU A 438 -6.88 -21.62 -0.03
CA GLU A 438 -7.67 -21.17 1.09
C GLU A 438 -8.67 -20.10 0.66
N LYS A 439 -8.23 -19.11 -0.14
CA LYS A 439 -9.08 -18.03 -0.64
C LYS A 439 -10.20 -18.55 -1.56
N ALA A 440 -9.86 -19.36 -2.57
CA ALA A 440 -10.84 -19.87 -3.53
C ALA A 440 -11.87 -20.80 -2.86
N ILE A 441 -11.39 -21.68 -1.98
CA ILE A 441 -12.26 -22.63 -1.28
C ILE A 441 -13.13 -21.91 -0.25
N SER A 442 -12.60 -20.92 0.49
CA SER A 442 -13.38 -20.14 1.47
C SER A 442 -14.50 -19.36 0.80
N ILE A 443 -14.26 -18.73 -0.37
CA ILE A 443 -15.31 -18.05 -1.13
C ILE A 443 -16.40 -19.05 -1.54
N SER A 444 -16.02 -20.22 -2.03
CA SER A 444 -16.95 -21.25 -2.47
C SER A 444 -17.67 -21.90 -1.29
N ALA A 445 -17.01 -22.03 -0.14
CA ALA A 445 -17.61 -22.57 1.08
C ALA A 445 -18.72 -21.69 1.65
N LYS A 446 -18.71 -20.37 1.38
CA LYS A 446 -19.81 -19.46 1.80
C LYS A 446 -21.19 -19.88 1.26
N TYR A 447 -21.25 -20.58 0.13
CA TYR A 447 -22.50 -21.10 -0.43
C TYR A 447 -23.09 -22.29 0.33
N PHE A 448 -22.31 -22.90 1.22
CA PHE A 448 -22.78 -24.01 2.09
C PHE A 448 -23.21 -23.52 3.48
N LEU A 449 -23.06 -22.23 3.79
CA LEU A 449 -23.58 -21.65 5.02
C LEU A 449 -25.11 -21.72 5.02
N PHE A 450 -25.68 -22.06 6.17
CA PHE A 450 -27.11 -22.25 6.38
C PHE A 450 -27.73 -23.50 5.73
N GLU A 451 -26.91 -24.35 5.06
CA GLU A 451 -27.33 -25.65 4.58
C GLU A 451 -27.25 -26.71 5.70
N PHE A 452 -28.01 -27.80 5.56
CA PHE A 452 -27.95 -28.88 6.53
C PHE A 452 -26.67 -29.71 6.42
N ASN A 453 -26.04 -30.05 7.55
CA ASN A 453 -24.87 -30.92 7.57
C ASN A 453 -25.32 -32.40 7.42
N ASN A 454 -25.60 -32.84 6.22
CA ASN A 454 -25.96 -34.21 5.85
C ASN A 454 -25.01 -34.75 4.77
N GLU A 455 -25.12 -36.05 4.45
CA GLU A 455 -24.25 -36.70 3.47
C GLU A 455 -24.36 -36.09 2.06
N PHE A 456 -25.54 -35.58 1.69
CA PHE A 456 -25.74 -34.93 0.40
C PHE A 456 -24.94 -33.63 0.31
N THR A 457 -24.99 -32.79 1.31
CA THR A 457 -24.24 -31.53 1.38
C THR A 457 -22.73 -31.79 1.41
N ARG A 458 -22.27 -32.77 2.21
CA ARG A 458 -20.85 -33.16 2.27
C ARG A 458 -20.34 -33.69 0.92
N THR A 459 -21.15 -34.48 0.23
CA THR A 459 -20.81 -34.99 -1.10
C THR A 459 -20.75 -33.87 -2.14
N ASN A 460 -21.69 -32.92 -2.10
CA ASN A 460 -21.69 -31.75 -2.98
C ASN A 460 -20.42 -30.89 -2.75
N PHE A 461 -20.02 -30.69 -1.51
CA PHE A 461 -18.78 -30.00 -1.19
C PHE A 461 -17.54 -30.73 -1.78
N ARG A 462 -17.43 -32.04 -1.56
CA ARG A 462 -16.32 -32.83 -2.17
C ARG A 462 -16.32 -32.75 -3.69
N ASN A 463 -17.50 -32.82 -4.33
CA ASN A 463 -17.65 -32.74 -5.78
C ASN A 463 -17.28 -31.36 -6.33
N MET A 464 -17.39 -30.31 -5.54
CA MET A 464 -16.94 -28.96 -5.90
C MET A 464 -15.41 -28.82 -5.74
N VAL A 465 -14.84 -29.28 -4.62
CA VAL A 465 -13.42 -29.08 -4.28
C VAL A 465 -12.49 -30.02 -5.07
N ASN A 466 -12.85 -31.31 -5.22
CA ASN A 466 -11.98 -32.28 -5.87
C ASN A 466 -11.57 -31.92 -7.31
N PRO A 467 -12.46 -31.48 -8.21
CA PRO A 467 -12.06 -31.08 -9.56
C PRO A 467 -11.15 -29.85 -9.57
N TYR A 468 -11.36 -28.91 -8.64
CA TYR A 468 -10.52 -27.74 -8.50
C TYR A 468 -9.09 -28.12 -8.09
N LEU A 469 -8.94 -28.96 -7.07
CA LEU A 469 -7.63 -29.45 -6.63
C LEU A 469 -6.95 -30.34 -7.69
N ALA A 470 -7.71 -31.17 -8.40
CA ALA A 470 -7.20 -31.98 -9.52
C ALA A 470 -6.68 -31.08 -10.67
N GLY A 471 -7.35 -29.96 -10.94
CA GLY A 471 -6.89 -28.98 -11.91
C GLY A 471 -5.55 -28.33 -11.51
N ILE A 472 -5.33 -28.06 -10.23
CA ILE A 472 -4.05 -27.54 -9.71
C ILE A 472 -2.96 -28.62 -9.73
N GLN A 473 -3.30 -29.86 -9.39
CA GLN A 473 -2.40 -31.00 -9.50
C GLN A 473 -1.91 -31.20 -10.94
N ALA A 474 -2.82 -31.14 -11.92
CA ALA A 474 -2.48 -31.24 -13.35
C ALA A 474 -1.52 -30.12 -13.81
N ARG A 475 -1.61 -28.91 -13.18
CA ARG A 475 -0.70 -27.78 -13.41
C ARG A 475 0.53 -27.77 -12.50
N GLN A 476 0.86 -28.93 -11.88
CA GLN A 476 2.05 -29.13 -11.05
C GLN A 476 2.11 -28.33 -9.74
N GLY A 477 0.96 -27.87 -9.21
CA GLY A 477 0.90 -27.16 -7.94
C GLY A 477 1.12 -28.09 -6.74
N MET A 478 0.71 -29.35 -6.87
CA MET A 478 0.85 -30.37 -5.83
C MET A 478 1.10 -31.75 -6.43
N TYR A 479 1.73 -32.62 -5.66
CA TYR A 479 1.94 -34.02 -6.03
C TYR A 479 0.68 -34.85 -5.81
N ASP A 480 0.00 -34.60 -4.68
CA ASP A 480 -1.18 -35.36 -4.28
C ASP A 480 -2.05 -34.55 -3.32
N PHE A 481 -3.35 -34.90 -3.25
CA PHE A 481 -4.29 -34.32 -2.30
C PHE A 481 -5.36 -35.34 -1.88
N TYR A 482 -5.94 -35.12 -0.70
CA TYR A 482 -7.07 -35.86 -0.20
C TYR A 482 -8.04 -34.91 0.52
N VAL A 483 -9.33 -35.02 0.20
CA VAL A 483 -10.40 -34.22 0.83
C VAL A 483 -11.27 -35.14 1.66
N GLN A 484 -11.21 -34.98 2.97
CA GLN A 484 -12.07 -35.65 3.92
C GLN A 484 -13.21 -34.71 4.32
N CYS A 485 -14.43 -35.11 3.99
CA CYS A 485 -15.66 -34.43 4.40
C CYS A 485 -16.78 -35.50 4.44
N ASP A 486 -16.77 -36.30 5.49
CA ASP A 486 -17.63 -37.46 5.66
C ASP A 486 -18.15 -37.55 7.11
N ALA A 487 -18.66 -38.70 7.52
CA ALA A 487 -19.16 -38.91 8.87
C ALA A 487 -18.06 -39.02 9.93
N GLU A 488 -16.81 -39.31 9.52
CA GLU A 488 -15.70 -39.45 10.48
C GLU A 488 -15.27 -38.08 11.03
N ASN A 489 -15.24 -37.03 10.17
CA ASN A 489 -14.90 -35.66 10.59
C ASN A 489 -16.12 -34.77 10.80
N ASN A 490 -17.35 -35.26 10.63
CA ASN A 490 -18.60 -34.60 10.99
C ASN A 490 -19.42 -35.55 11.89
N THR A 491 -18.96 -35.70 13.13
CA THR A 491 -19.64 -36.50 14.16
C THR A 491 -20.93 -35.85 14.62
N GLY A 492 -21.76 -36.60 15.35
CA GLY A 492 -23.01 -36.07 15.93
C GLY A 492 -22.77 -34.80 16.77
N GLU A 493 -21.68 -34.75 17.55
CA GLU A 493 -21.32 -33.58 18.35
C GLU A 493 -21.04 -32.32 17.49
N ILE A 494 -20.35 -32.47 16.35
CA ILE A 494 -20.06 -31.39 15.41
C ILE A 494 -21.35 -30.91 14.73
N ILE A 495 -22.24 -31.85 14.37
CA ILE A 495 -23.54 -31.51 13.77
C ILE A 495 -24.43 -30.80 14.78
N ASP A 496 -24.47 -31.27 16.03
CA ASP A 496 -25.24 -30.65 17.13
C ASP A 496 -24.71 -29.27 17.50
N ALA A 497 -23.41 -29.04 17.28
CA ALA A 497 -22.77 -27.70 17.42
C ALA A 497 -22.99 -26.79 16.21
N ASN A 498 -23.82 -27.15 15.22
CA ASN A 498 -24.07 -26.45 13.97
C ASN A 498 -22.78 -26.18 13.15
N GLN A 499 -21.83 -27.11 13.20
CA GLN A 499 -20.56 -26.99 12.49
C GLN A 499 -20.50 -27.95 11.29
N PHE A 500 -19.75 -27.55 10.28
CA PHE A 500 -19.41 -28.34 9.10
C PHE A 500 -17.89 -28.38 8.97
N VAL A 501 -17.29 -29.56 8.97
CA VAL A 501 -15.84 -29.75 8.94
C VAL A 501 -15.42 -30.46 7.66
N ALA A 502 -14.52 -29.83 6.93
CA ALA A 502 -13.83 -30.43 5.80
C ALA A 502 -12.31 -30.32 6.00
N SER A 503 -11.60 -31.43 5.92
CA SER A 503 -10.14 -31.51 6.05
C SER A 503 -9.52 -31.75 4.69
N MET A 504 -8.56 -30.89 4.30
CA MET A 504 -7.83 -31.01 3.04
C MET A 504 -6.36 -31.30 3.32
N PHE A 505 -5.91 -32.48 2.90
CA PHE A 505 -4.51 -32.90 3.02
C PHE A 505 -3.82 -32.71 1.67
N ILE A 506 -2.81 -31.85 1.64
CA ILE A 506 -2.15 -31.43 0.40
C ILE A 506 -0.66 -31.72 0.51
N LYS A 507 -0.10 -32.37 -0.53
CA LYS A 507 1.34 -32.61 -0.68
C LYS A 507 1.88 -31.63 -1.73
N PRO A 508 2.39 -30.44 -1.34
CA PRO A 508 2.78 -29.39 -2.28
C PRO A 508 4.02 -29.76 -3.08
N SER A 509 4.11 -29.25 -4.31
CA SER A 509 5.33 -29.33 -5.11
C SER A 509 6.38 -28.37 -4.55
N LYS A 510 7.63 -28.84 -4.45
CA LYS A 510 8.76 -28.07 -3.92
C LYS A 510 9.68 -27.62 -5.04
N SER A 511 10.18 -26.39 -4.96
CA SER A 511 11.21 -25.87 -5.85
C SER A 511 12.56 -26.57 -5.62
N ILE A 512 13.35 -26.72 -6.69
CA ILE A 512 14.71 -27.27 -6.61
C ILE A 512 15.65 -26.12 -6.22
N ASN A 513 16.38 -26.27 -5.12
CA ASN A 513 17.31 -25.27 -4.63
C ASN A 513 18.77 -25.70 -4.73
N PHE A 514 19.01 -27.01 -4.77
CA PHE A 514 20.37 -27.58 -4.86
C PHE A 514 20.41 -28.60 -6.00
N ILE A 515 21.41 -28.47 -6.85
CA ILE A 515 21.68 -29.40 -7.95
C ILE A 515 23.08 -29.98 -7.71
N THR A 516 23.16 -31.30 -7.52
CA THR A 516 24.44 -32.02 -7.46
C THR A 516 24.70 -32.67 -8.81
N LEU A 517 25.80 -32.32 -9.44
CA LEU A 517 26.25 -32.91 -10.70
C LEU A 517 27.47 -33.76 -10.45
N ASN A 518 27.37 -35.08 -10.74
CA ASN A 518 28.47 -36.03 -10.63
C ASN A 518 29.06 -36.28 -12.02
N PHE A 519 30.28 -35.84 -12.25
CA PHE A 519 31.02 -36.11 -13.47
C PHE A 519 31.99 -37.28 -13.21
N VAL A 520 31.82 -38.39 -13.90
CA VAL A 520 32.70 -39.56 -13.81
C VAL A 520 33.49 -39.68 -15.12
N ALA A 521 34.80 -39.51 -15.03
CA ALA A 521 35.68 -39.82 -16.15
C ALA A 521 35.87 -41.30 -16.28
N THR A 522 35.40 -41.92 -17.37
CA THR A 522 35.62 -43.33 -17.67
C THR A 522 36.87 -43.50 -18.54
N LYS A 523 37.58 -44.61 -18.34
CA LYS A 523 38.69 -44.98 -19.22
C LYS A 523 38.17 -45.35 -20.61
N THR A 524 38.91 -44.99 -21.67
CA THR A 524 38.66 -45.44 -23.03
C THR A 524 38.74 -46.95 -23.09
N GLY A 525 37.60 -47.65 -23.19
CA GLY A 525 37.57 -49.13 -23.31
C GLY A 525 36.65 -49.85 -22.31
N VAL A 526 35.69 -49.17 -21.67
CA VAL A 526 34.60 -49.84 -20.94
C VAL A 526 33.27 -49.53 -21.61
#